data_7fbf43ea002398da0b2ddf63f798195b
#
_entry.id   7fbf43ea002398da0b2ddf63f798195b
#
_cell.length_a   1.000
_cell.length_b   1.000
_cell.length_c   1.000
_cell.angle_alpha   90.00
_cell.angle_beta   90.00
_cell.angle_gamma   90.00
#
_symmetry.space_group_name_H-M   'P 1'
#
loop_
_entity.id
_entity.type
_entity.pdbx_description
1 polymer ?
#
loop_
_entity_poly.entity_id
_entity_poly.type
_entity_poly.pdbx_seq_one_letter_code
_entity_poly.pdbx_strand_id
1 'polypeptide(L)'
;MYRIPSTLNGDLDYTQSLIDQFKAGEIQAGQLKSNRVPMGIYEQRKNQHYMLRLRCAGGLVTPEQLAKIAFVGHQLSTSHLHVTTRQEIQIHNVDIEDAIPALKKLEKVGISSAGGGGNTVRNMMVDDRSGLTADEEFDVYPYVEELTSRLIAEKDSFTMPRKYKVAIDTSVATANYSYIADLGLQARIKDGQRGFRVLIAGSAASNAHTGWEVFDFLPEKDLYRAAKALKNWFHKYGNRRNRHKARMRYVFYKYGTEEAKRLYLEEFEKLKKDGSIDFEAPALPLEHHKPNFPPLKAPTDFETWKRRYAHKQTNAEGLKENLWYAYIPLRHGNNSTDFFAEVAEYLGNYGNDVIRFTKKEQIQVRNIPEEYLTNIYAFFKKLGVYQIDYPVVVTNLTCCTGADTCRLGICLPKGAINGIAKQLLNSDLNLDAIPDFELRMNGCTNICALATWGDLGFSGRVGRVGDDPYPAYTIWLPVKGKHEIDLQQGYIAAKKIPAFVEDYLRDVIAEQANYADYYDYVAKRGVNIVKDLIAKYKEVAPYSEEPDTFFDFGDDEKFSLI
;
A
#
# COMPACT_ATOMS: atom_id res chain seq x y z
N MET A 1 -1.08 18.84 -8.26
CA MET A 1 -1.67 17.50 -8.56
C MET A 1 -1.11 17.02 -9.89
N TYR A 2 -0.97 15.71 -10.07
CA TYR A 2 -0.48 15.16 -11.34
C TYR A 2 -1.41 15.49 -12.49
N ARG A 3 -0.81 15.69 -13.66
CA ARG A 3 -1.55 16.01 -14.89
C ARG A 3 -1.99 14.73 -15.58
N ILE A 4 -3.27 14.65 -15.90
CA ILE A 4 -3.82 13.53 -16.67
C ILE A 4 -3.42 13.71 -18.15
N PRO A 5 -2.94 12.65 -18.83
CA PRO A 5 -2.60 12.73 -20.25
C PRO A 5 -3.79 13.16 -21.10
N SER A 6 -3.58 14.09 -22.06
CA SER A 6 -4.62 14.55 -22.99
C SER A 6 -5.20 13.43 -23.86
N THR A 7 -4.49 12.31 -24.01
CA THR A 7 -4.93 11.13 -24.76
C THR A 7 -5.92 10.26 -24.00
N LEU A 8 -6.08 10.47 -22.67
CA LEU A 8 -6.86 9.57 -21.82
C LEU A 8 -8.32 9.39 -22.28
N ASN A 9 -8.98 10.48 -22.71
CA ASN A 9 -10.36 10.40 -23.22
C ASN A 9 -10.46 9.45 -24.42
N GLY A 10 -9.53 9.52 -25.35
CA GLY A 10 -9.47 8.60 -26.49
C GLY A 10 -9.23 7.15 -26.07
N ASP A 11 -8.38 6.93 -25.04
CA ASP A 11 -8.14 5.60 -24.50
C ASP A 11 -9.38 5.04 -23.77
N LEU A 12 -10.15 5.89 -23.09
CA LEU A 12 -11.44 5.50 -22.47
C LEU A 12 -12.50 5.18 -23.53
N ASP A 13 -12.63 5.99 -24.59
CA ASP A 13 -13.54 5.74 -25.71
C ASP A 13 -13.20 4.44 -26.44
N TYR A 14 -11.92 4.19 -26.66
CA TYR A 14 -11.48 2.91 -27.24
C TYR A 14 -11.80 1.74 -26.32
N THR A 15 -11.62 1.88 -25.01
CA THR A 15 -11.98 0.82 -24.04
C THR A 15 -13.47 0.59 -24.03
N GLN A 16 -14.31 1.64 -24.15
CA GLN A 16 -15.76 1.50 -24.28
C GLN A 16 -16.13 0.71 -25.53
N SER A 17 -15.53 1.02 -26.68
CA SER A 17 -15.81 0.27 -27.92
C SER A 17 -15.48 -1.23 -27.79
N LEU A 18 -14.43 -1.58 -27.05
CA LEU A 18 -14.09 -2.99 -26.78
C LEU A 18 -15.09 -3.64 -25.80
N ILE A 19 -15.64 -2.89 -24.85
CA ILE A 19 -16.72 -3.39 -23.97
C ILE A 19 -17.97 -3.70 -24.80
N ASP A 20 -18.36 -2.81 -25.72
CA ASP A 20 -19.52 -2.98 -26.60
C ASP A 20 -19.35 -4.18 -27.52
N GLN A 21 -18.18 -4.34 -28.15
CA GLN A 21 -17.84 -5.51 -28.98
C GLN A 21 -17.84 -6.82 -28.17
N PHE A 22 -17.35 -6.79 -26.94
CA PHE A 22 -17.36 -7.95 -26.05
C PHE A 22 -18.80 -8.38 -25.72
N LYS A 23 -19.67 -7.42 -25.41
CA LYS A 23 -21.10 -7.69 -25.16
C LYS A 23 -21.81 -8.20 -26.39
N ALA A 24 -21.46 -7.72 -27.58
CA ALA A 24 -21.98 -8.21 -28.86
C ALA A 24 -21.41 -9.61 -29.23
N GLY A 25 -20.46 -10.16 -28.47
CA GLY A 25 -19.81 -11.43 -28.78
C GLY A 25 -18.77 -11.38 -29.91
N GLU A 26 -18.39 -10.17 -30.34
CA GLU A 26 -17.45 -9.95 -31.46
C GLU A 26 -15.99 -10.18 -31.05
N ILE A 27 -15.66 -10.00 -29.77
CA ILE A 27 -14.31 -10.21 -29.24
C ILE A 27 -14.31 -11.13 -28.02
N GLN A 28 -13.16 -11.78 -27.77
CA GLN A 28 -12.98 -12.67 -26.64
C GLN A 28 -12.65 -11.90 -25.35
N ALA A 29 -12.99 -12.45 -24.18
CA ALA A 29 -12.70 -11.88 -22.87
C ALA A 29 -11.21 -11.53 -22.66
N GLY A 30 -10.28 -12.27 -23.29
CA GLY A 30 -8.85 -12.02 -23.27
C GLY A 30 -8.46 -10.70 -23.94
N GLN A 31 -9.11 -10.35 -25.04
CA GLN A 31 -8.87 -9.10 -25.78
C GLN A 31 -9.33 -7.89 -24.94
N LEU A 32 -10.54 -7.94 -24.41
CA LEU A 32 -11.03 -6.91 -23.48
C LEU A 32 -10.12 -6.79 -22.26
N LYS A 33 -9.71 -7.92 -21.64
CA LYS A 33 -8.83 -7.94 -20.46
C LYS A 33 -7.48 -7.27 -20.71
N SER A 34 -6.89 -7.45 -21.88
CA SER A 34 -5.58 -6.86 -22.21
C SER A 34 -5.61 -5.34 -22.23
N ASN A 35 -6.77 -4.73 -22.54
CA ASN A 35 -6.98 -3.30 -22.58
C ASN A 35 -7.51 -2.74 -21.25
N ARG A 36 -8.61 -3.31 -20.69
CA ARG A 36 -9.24 -2.78 -19.49
C ARG A 36 -8.35 -2.82 -18.24
N VAL A 37 -7.47 -3.84 -18.14
CA VAL A 37 -6.60 -3.97 -16.95
C VAL A 37 -5.56 -2.84 -16.84
N PRO A 38 -4.88 -2.42 -17.91
CA PRO A 38 -4.09 -1.18 -17.89
C PRO A 38 -4.87 0.07 -17.51
N MET A 39 -6.16 0.14 -17.83
CA MET A 39 -7.07 1.22 -17.42
C MET A 39 -7.59 1.09 -15.98
N GLY A 40 -7.03 0.19 -15.16
CA GLY A 40 -7.41 0.02 -13.75
C GLY A 40 -8.71 -0.73 -13.52
N ILE A 41 -9.32 -1.34 -14.56
CA ILE A 41 -10.58 -2.07 -14.48
C ILE A 41 -10.30 -3.56 -14.29
N TYR A 42 -10.57 -4.09 -13.09
CA TYR A 42 -10.32 -5.48 -12.72
C TYR A 42 -11.62 -6.25 -12.51
N GLU A 43 -11.72 -7.42 -13.09
CA GLU A 43 -12.78 -8.37 -12.78
C GLU A 43 -12.55 -8.98 -11.38
N GLN A 44 -13.60 -9.00 -10.57
CA GLN A 44 -13.62 -9.58 -9.23
C GLN A 44 -13.86 -11.10 -9.29
N ARG A 45 -13.73 -11.77 -8.14
CA ARG A 45 -13.84 -13.24 -8.05
C ARG A 45 -15.28 -13.73 -8.22
N LYS A 46 -16.24 -13.01 -7.62
CA LYS A 46 -17.66 -13.38 -7.60
C LYS A 46 -18.48 -12.40 -8.45
N ASN A 47 -19.63 -12.87 -8.97
CA ASN A 47 -20.72 -12.10 -9.54
C ASN A 47 -20.44 -11.31 -10.84
N GLN A 48 -19.35 -11.61 -11.55
CA GLN A 48 -18.97 -10.92 -12.81
C GLN A 48 -18.87 -9.40 -12.71
N HIS A 49 -18.74 -8.85 -11.48
CA HIS A 49 -18.51 -7.44 -11.24
C HIS A 49 -17.05 -7.06 -11.40
N TYR A 50 -16.81 -5.77 -11.51
CA TYR A 50 -15.49 -5.17 -11.70
C TYR A 50 -15.14 -4.23 -10.55
N MET A 51 -13.86 -3.96 -10.43
CA MET A 51 -13.29 -3.00 -9.50
C MET A 51 -12.54 -1.94 -10.30
N LEU A 52 -12.80 -0.68 -10.02
CA LEU A 52 -12.06 0.47 -10.53
C LEU A 52 -10.99 0.86 -9.52
N ARG A 53 -9.73 0.90 -9.95
CA ARG A 53 -8.61 1.34 -9.12
C ARG A 53 -8.16 2.73 -9.53
N LEU A 54 -8.32 3.67 -8.63
CA LEU A 54 -8.08 5.09 -8.87
C LEU A 54 -6.69 5.45 -8.35
N ARG A 55 -5.93 6.18 -9.17
CA ARG A 55 -4.60 6.66 -8.84
C ARG A 55 -4.68 7.84 -7.88
N CYS A 56 -3.97 7.73 -6.74
CA CYS A 56 -3.70 8.83 -5.81
C CYS A 56 -2.19 8.85 -5.62
N ALA A 57 -1.47 9.73 -6.32
CA ALA A 57 -0.02 9.76 -6.26
C ALA A 57 0.46 10.02 -4.82
N GLY A 58 1.25 9.12 -4.25
CA GLY A 58 1.64 9.18 -2.83
C GLY A 58 0.49 9.13 -1.82
N GLY A 59 -0.72 8.78 -2.24
CA GLY A 59 -1.91 8.81 -1.38
C GLY A 59 -2.55 10.20 -1.24
N LEU A 60 -2.05 11.21 -1.96
CA LEU A 60 -2.60 12.55 -1.94
C LEU A 60 -3.97 12.57 -2.60
N VAL A 61 -4.96 13.09 -1.90
CA VAL A 61 -6.32 13.32 -2.38
C VAL A 61 -6.90 14.57 -1.72
N THR A 62 -7.54 15.44 -2.51
CA THR A 62 -8.24 16.61 -1.95
C THR A 62 -9.64 16.25 -1.49
N PRO A 63 -10.25 17.02 -0.59
CA PRO A 63 -11.65 16.85 -0.23
C PRO A 63 -12.61 16.84 -1.43
N GLU A 64 -12.41 17.73 -2.42
CA GLU A 64 -13.20 17.74 -3.65
C GLU A 64 -13.10 16.42 -4.43
N GLN A 65 -11.87 15.90 -4.57
CA GLN A 65 -11.64 14.61 -5.23
C GLN A 65 -12.30 13.46 -4.48
N LEU A 66 -12.16 13.43 -3.16
CA LEU A 66 -12.75 12.39 -2.31
C LEU A 66 -14.29 12.45 -2.36
N ALA A 67 -14.89 13.64 -2.30
CA ALA A 67 -16.33 13.83 -2.46
C ALA A 67 -16.81 13.29 -3.81
N LYS A 68 -16.06 13.56 -4.89
CA LYS A 68 -16.41 13.06 -6.22
C LYS A 68 -16.29 11.55 -6.33
N ILE A 69 -15.27 10.94 -5.72
CA ILE A 69 -15.11 9.48 -5.67
C ILE A 69 -16.27 8.85 -4.90
N ALA A 70 -16.63 9.39 -3.75
CA ALA A 70 -17.75 8.93 -2.94
C ALA A 70 -19.09 9.05 -3.71
N PHE A 71 -19.33 10.18 -4.36
CA PHE A 71 -20.52 10.41 -5.18
C PHE A 71 -20.64 9.40 -6.33
N VAL A 72 -19.53 9.14 -7.06
CA VAL A 72 -19.53 8.15 -8.14
C VAL A 72 -19.76 6.74 -7.58
N GLY A 73 -19.13 6.39 -6.46
CA GLY A 73 -19.37 5.12 -5.78
C GLY A 73 -20.83 4.94 -5.38
N HIS A 74 -21.45 5.98 -4.83
CA HIS A 74 -22.88 5.97 -4.47
C HIS A 74 -23.77 5.76 -5.71
N GLN A 75 -23.50 6.46 -6.82
CA GLN A 75 -24.24 6.26 -8.09
C GLN A 75 -24.13 4.83 -8.64
N LEU A 76 -23.02 4.15 -8.39
CA LEU A 76 -22.79 2.77 -8.78
C LEU A 76 -23.34 1.75 -7.78
N SER A 77 -24.03 2.20 -6.75
CA SER A 77 -24.55 1.35 -5.66
C SER A 77 -23.47 0.44 -5.04
N THR A 78 -22.21 0.91 -5.02
CA THR A 78 -21.13 0.14 -4.39
C THR A 78 -21.35 0.06 -2.89
N SER A 79 -21.09 -1.11 -2.30
CA SER A 79 -21.24 -1.33 -0.86
C SER A 79 -20.15 -0.60 -0.04
N HIS A 80 -18.99 -0.39 -0.63
CA HIS A 80 -17.84 0.23 0.05
C HIS A 80 -16.79 0.72 -0.94
N LEU A 81 -16.01 1.70 -0.50
CA LEU A 81 -14.73 2.07 -1.09
C LEU A 81 -13.59 1.42 -0.29
N HIS A 82 -12.46 1.15 -0.95
CA HIS A 82 -11.33 0.50 -0.33
C HIS A 82 -10.03 1.29 -0.55
N VAL A 83 -9.43 1.74 0.56
CA VAL A 83 -8.08 2.31 0.58
C VAL A 83 -7.06 1.17 0.59
N THR A 84 -6.08 1.20 -0.30
CA THR A 84 -5.17 0.08 -0.52
C THR A 84 -3.82 0.25 0.16
N THR A 85 -3.11 -0.86 0.40
CA THR A 85 -1.71 -0.88 0.85
C THR A 85 -0.73 -0.16 -0.10
N ARG A 86 -1.23 0.36 -1.24
CA ARG A 86 -0.46 1.14 -2.20
C ARG A 86 -0.95 2.58 -2.33
N GLN A 87 -1.63 3.08 -1.31
CA GLN A 87 -2.12 4.45 -1.23
C GLN A 87 -3.07 4.82 -2.41
N GLU A 88 -3.80 3.84 -2.94
CA GLU A 88 -4.84 4.02 -3.96
C GLU A 88 -6.21 3.86 -3.31
N ILE A 89 -7.27 4.32 -3.97
CA ILE A 89 -8.65 4.01 -3.59
C ILE A 89 -9.34 3.20 -4.69
N GLN A 90 -10.23 2.30 -4.30
CA GLN A 90 -10.96 1.41 -5.22
C GLN A 90 -12.45 1.54 -5.04
N ILE A 91 -13.18 1.50 -6.15
CA ILE A 91 -14.63 1.34 -6.20
C ILE A 91 -14.90 -0.11 -6.62
N HIS A 92 -15.63 -0.85 -5.77
CA HIS A 92 -15.93 -2.26 -5.97
C HIS A 92 -17.34 -2.49 -6.53
N ASN A 93 -17.60 -3.70 -7.02
CA ASN A 93 -18.92 -4.18 -7.48
C ASN A 93 -19.53 -3.32 -8.61
N VAL A 94 -18.70 -2.90 -9.54
CA VAL A 94 -19.08 -2.08 -10.70
C VAL A 94 -19.46 -2.97 -11.87
N ASP A 95 -20.57 -2.70 -12.54
CA ASP A 95 -20.90 -3.33 -13.81
C ASP A 95 -20.02 -2.77 -14.92
N ILE A 96 -19.66 -3.61 -15.89
CA ILE A 96 -18.66 -3.24 -16.90
C ILE A 96 -19.13 -2.05 -17.76
N GLU A 97 -20.44 -1.92 -17.99
CA GLU A 97 -21.05 -0.83 -18.74
C GLU A 97 -20.88 0.53 -18.07
N ASP A 98 -20.88 0.55 -16.74
CA ASP A 98 -20.77 1.76 -15.94
C ASP A 98 -19.33 2.20 -15.73
N ALA A 99 -18.35 1.33 -16.02
CA ALA A 99 -16.95 1.58 -15.73
C ALA A 99 -16.41 2.84 -16.43
N ILE A 100 -16.62 2.97 -17.74
CA ILE A 100 -16.10 4.11 -18.52
C ILE A 100 -16.85 5.41 -18.20
N PRO A 101 -18.20 5.45 -18.13
CA PRO A 101 -18.92 6.63 -17.64
C PRO A 101 -18.47 7.13 -16.27
N ALA A 102 -18.19 6.21 -15.33
CA ALA A 102 -17.68 6.55 -14.01
C ALA A 102 -16.28 7.20 -14.08
N LEU A 103 -15.35 6.60 -14.84
CA LEU A 103 -14.00 7.11 -15.02
C LEU A 103 -13.99 8.50 -15.67
N LYS A 104 -14.82 8.77 -16.67
CA LYS A 104 -14.97 10.10 -17.28
C LYS A 104 -15.49 11.16 -16.30
N LYS A 105 -16.33 10.77 -15.31
CA LYS A 105 -16.79 11.69 -14.25
C LYS A 105 -15.64 12.04 -13.30
N LEU A 106 -14.77 11.07 -12.98
CA LEU A 106 -13.63 11.23 -12.07
C LEU A 106 -12.50 12.05 -12.71
N GLU A 107 -12.29 11.91 -14.01
CA GLU A 107 -11.31 12.70 -14.75
C GLU A 107 -11.53 14.21 -14.59
N LYS A 108 -12.80 14.66 -14.51
CA LYS A 108 -13.15 16.08 -14.35
C LYS A 108 -12.62 16.73 -13.08
N VAL A 109 -12.26 15.94 -12.07
CA VAL A 109 -11.62 16.39 -10.82
C VAL A 109 -10.16 15.96 -10.73
N GLY A 110 -9.53 15.55 -11.84
CA GLY A 110 -8.12 15.17 -11.89
C GLY A 110 -7.83 13.77 -11.34
N ILE A 111 -8.81 12.87 -11.26
CA ILE A 111 -8.62 11.46 -10.85
C ILE A 111 -8.63 10.55 -12.07
N SER A 112 -7.59 9.75 -12.23
CA SER A 112 -7.44 8.76 -13.30
C SER A 112 -7.25 7.35 -12.74
N SER A 113 -7.70 6.34 -13.49
CA SER A 113 -7.42 4.92 -13.23
C SER A 113 -6.29 4.38 -14.12
N ALA A 114 -5.83 5.16 -15.10
CA ALA A 114 -4.80 4.74 -16.05
C ALA A 114 -3.51 4.30 -15.33
N GLY A 115 -3.01 3.12 -15.69
CA GLY A 115 -1.86 2.49 -15.04
C GLY A 115 -2.18 1.83 -13.68
N GLY A 116 -3.43 1.87 -13.20
CA GLY A 116 -3.86 1.21 -11.96
C GLY A 116 -3.69 -0.32 -12.00
N GLY A 117 -3.48 -0.90 -13.18
CA GLY A 117 -3.38 -2.34 -13.37
C GLY A 117 -2.35 -2.81 -14.39
N GLY A 118 -2.19 -4.12 -14.52
CA GLY A 118 -1.41 -4.74 -15.58
C GLY A 118 0.10 -4.52 -15.52
N ASN A 119 0.67 -4.48 -16.71
CA ASN A 119 2.10 -4.28 -16.96
C ASN A 119 2.37 -2.81 -17.26
N THR A 120 2.22 -1.97 -16.27
CA THR A 120 2.23 -0.50 -16.39
C THR A 120 3.10 0.13 -15.31
N VAL A 121 3.37 1.43 -15.47
CA VAL A 121 3.83 2.28 -14.36
C VAL A 121 2.68 2.42 -13.36
N ARG A 122 2.89 1.84 -12.17
CA ARG A 122 1.88 1.77 -11.11
C ARG A 122 1.84 3.05 -10.28
N ASN A 123 0.80 3.21 -9.44
CA ASN A 123 0.76 4.32 -8.48
C ASN A 123 2.08 4.39 -7.69
N MET A 124 2.64 5.57 -7.53
CA MET A 124 3.86 5.79 -6.78
C MET A 124 3.52 5.91 -5.30
N MET A 125 4.38 5.34 -4.46
CA MET A 125 4.24 5.38 -3.00
C MET A 125 5.19 6.44 -2.43
N VAL A 126 4.72 7.10 -1.39
CA VAL A 126 5.48 8.10 -0.63
C VAL A 126 5.41 7.76 0.86
N ASP A 127 6.39 8.16 1.64
CA ASP A 127 6.23 8.22 3.09
C ASP A 127 5.11 9.22 3.42
N ASP A 128 4.03 8.75 4.03
CA ASP A 128 2.86 9.59 4.35
C ASP A 128 3.18 10.70 5.36
N ARG A 129 4.35 10.65 6.03
CA ARG A 129 4.85 11.72 6.89
C ARG A 129 5.59 12.84 6.14
N SER A 130 5.75 12.73 4.81
CA SER A 130 6.42 13.77 4.02
C SER A 130 5.77 15.14 4.22
N GLY A 131 6.59 16.14 4.47
CA GLY A 131 6.20 17.51 4.82
C GLY A 131 5.78 17.69 6.29
N LEU A 132 5.92 16.65 7.15
CA LEU A 132 5.39 16.67 8.52
C LEU A 132 6.42 16.47 9.62
N THR A 133 7.62 15.97 9.33
CA THR A 133 8.58 15.53 10.36
C THR A 133 9.96 16.12 10.16
N ALA A 134 10.67 16.39 11.25
CA ALA A 134 12.00 17.00 11.22
C ALA A 134 13.12 16.04 10.75
N ASP A 135 12.83 14.74 10.67
CA ASP A 135 13.74 13.69 10.19
C ASP A 135 13.71 13.50 8.68
N GLU A 136 12.92 14.33 7.96
CA GLU A 136 12.94 14.39 6.51
C GLU A 136 14.04 15.31 5.97
N GLU A 137 14.58 15.01 4.80
CA GLU A 137 15.48 15.92 4.08
C GLU A 137 14.70 17.06 3.42
N PHE A 138 13.56 16.71 2.80
CA PHE A 138 12.60 17.64 2.21
C PHE A 138 11.29 16.95 1.87
N ASP A 139 10.21 17.74 1.68
CA ASP A 139 8.92 17.23 1.21
C ASP A 139 9.02 16.65 -0.21
N VAL A 140 8.62 15.38 -0.37
CA VAL A 140 8.71 14.65 -1.64
C VAL A 140 7.38 14.57 -2.41
N TYR A 141 6.28 15.15 -1.91
CA TYR A 141 5.01 15.19 -2.64
C TYR A 141 5.10 15.93 -3.99
N PRO A 142 5.79 17.08 -4.12
CA PRO A 142 5.98 17.72 -5.42
C PRO A 142 6.67 16.83 -6.45
N TYR A 143 7.62 16.00 -5.98
CA TYR A 143 8.39 15.08 -6.84
C TYR A 143 7.53 13.92 -7.34
N VAL A 144 6.71 13.32 -6.48
CA VAL A 144 5.85 12.19 -6.89
C VAL A 144 4.75 12.64 -7.86
N GLU A 145 4.19 13.82 -7.66
CA GLU A 145 3.16 14.38 -8.53
C GLU A 145 3.70 14.68 -9.95
N GLU A 146 4.85 15.33 -10.04
CA GLU A 146 5.49 15.62 -11.32
C GLU A 146 6.02 14.38 -12.03
N LEU A 147 6.66 13.46 -11.28
CA LEU A 147 7.17 12.21 -11.84
C LEU A 147 6.02 11.32 -12.35
N THR A 148 4.90 11.31 -11.64
CA THR A 148 3.67 10.63 -12.09
C THR A 148 3.18 11.24 -13.39
N SER A 149 3.06 12.58 -13.47
CA SER A 149 2.60 13.32 -14.66
C SER A 149 3.41 12.95 -15.90
N ARG A 150 4.74 12.97 -15.78
CA ARG A 150 5.64 12.69 -16.90
C ARG A 150 5.58 11.23 -17.34
N LEU A 151 5.64 10.28 -16.40
CA LEU A 151 5.67 8.87 -16.76
C LEU A 151 4.35 8.35 -17.33
N ILE A 152 3.18 8.82 -16.84
CA ILE A 152 1.90 8.39 -17.40
C ILE A 152 1.56 9.04 -18.74
N ALA A 153 2.23 10.15 -19.11
CA ALA A 153 2.09 10.76 -20.43
C ALA A 153 2.78 9.96 -21.55
N GLU A 154 3.67 9.02 -21.19
CA GLU A 154 4.38 8.20 -22.16
C GLU A 154 3.59 6.92 -22.47
N LYS A 155 3.22 6.71 -23.74
CA LYS A 155 2.41 5.55 -24.19
C LYS A 155 3.04 4.20 -23.83
N ASP A 156 4.36 4.08 -23.87
CA ASP A 156 5.08 2.85 -23.53
C ASP A 156 5.05 2.51 -22.04
N SER A 157 4.65 3.45 -21.17
CA SER A 157 4.38 3.20 -19.74
C SER A 157 3.23 2.22 -19.49
N PHE A 158 2.41 1.93 -20.51
CA PHE A 158 1.29 1.00 -20.44
C PHE A 158 1.58 -0.37 -21.08
N THR A 159 2.77 -0.55 -21.67
CA THR A 159 3.19 -1.77 -22.35
C THR A 159 4.49 -2.36 -21.79
N MET A 160 4.75 -2.17 -20.51
CA MET A 160 5.93 -2.66 -19.80
C MET A 160 6.05 -4.20 -19.85
N PRO A 161 7.24 -4.81 -19.72
CA PRO A 161 7.36 -6.26 -19.54
C PRO A 161 6.60 -6.78 -18.32
N ARG A 162 6.55 -5.98 -17.25
CA ARG A 162 5.81 -6.24 -16.00
C ARG A 162 5.54 -4.91 -15.27
N LYS A 163 4.89 -4.95 -14.07
CA LYS A 163 4.67 -3.78 -13.20
C LYS A 163 5.97 -2.99 -13.02
N TYR A 164 5.90 -1.68 -13.11
CA TYR A 164 6.94 -0.75 -12.71
C TYR A 164 6.44 0.02 -11.48
N LYS A 165 7.00 -0.27 -10.33
CA LYS A 165 6.63 0.29 -9.04
C LYS A 165 7.70 1.29 -8.58
N VAL A 166 7.29 2.49 -8.19
CA VAL A 166 8.15 3.52 -7.61
C VAL A 166 7.76 3.74 -6.15
N ALA A 167 8.75 3.95 -5.29
CA ALA A 167 8.56 4.42 -3.92
C ALA A 167 9.60 5.49 -3.60
N ILE A 168 9.15 6.56 -2.94
CA ILE A 168 10.00 7.69 -2.54
C ILE A 168 9.89 7.81 -1.01
N ASP A 169 11.02 7.72 -0.33
CA ASP A 169 11.14 7.97 1.10
C ASP A 169 11.81 9.33 1.35
N THR A 170 11.48 9.97 2.47
CA THR A 170 11.83 11.37 2.78
C THR A 170 13.25 11.58 3.26
N SER A 171 13.95 10.51 3.62
CA SER A 171 15.38 10.53 3.96
C SER A 171 15.98 9.13 3.82
N VAL A 172 17.30 9.03 3.83
CA VAL A 172 18.02 7.73 3.89
C VAL A 172 17.83 7.08 5.28
N ALA A 173 17.79 7.89 6.33
CA ALA A 173 17.70 7.41 7.72
C ALA A 173 16.35 6.75 8.04
N THR A 174 15.27 7.28 7.48
CA THR A 174 13.90 6.78 7.70
C THR A 174 13.37 5.92 6.54
N ALA A 175 14.21 5.65 5.54
CA ALA A 175 13.82 4.90 4.34
C ALA A 175 13.29 3.51 4.67
N ASN A 176 12.24 3.11 3.95
CA ASN A 176 11.57 1.84 4.16
C ASN A 176 11.16 1.20 2.81
N TYR A 177 10.14 1.73 2.16
CA TYR A 177 9.53 1.08 0.98
C TYR A 177 10.35 1.23 -0.31
N SER A 178 11.26 2.20 -0.38
CA SER A 178 12.19 2.36 -1.49
C SER A 178 13.10 1.14 -1.68
N TYR A 179 13.43 0.42 -0.61
CA TYR A 179 14.24 -0.80 -0.69
C TYR A 179 13.57 -1.93 -1.49
N ILE A 180 12.24 -1.98 -1.53
CA ILE A 180 11.47 -3.06 -2.18
C ILE A 180 10.66 -2.58 -3.40
N ALA A 181 11.04 -1.45 -3.99
CA ALA A 181 10.46 -0.91 -5.21
C ALA A 181 11.32 -1.22 -6.44
N ASP A 182 10.70 -1.23 -7.64
CA ASP A 182 11.44 -1.35 -8.90
C ASP A 182 12.32 -0.11 -9.15
N LEU A 183 11.87 1.08 -8.70
CA LEU A 183 12.67 2.30 -8.51
C LEU A 183 12.43 2.79 -7.08
N GLY A 184 13.46 2.71 -6.26
CA GLY A 184 13.49 3.25 -4.90
C GLY A 184 14.28 4.54 -4.87
N LEU A 185 13.67 5.59 -4.31
CA LEU A 185 14.25 6.92 -4.18
C LEU A 185 14.25 7.30 -2.71
N GLN A 186 15.41 7.71 -2.20
CA GLN A 186 15.58 8.18 -0.82
C GLN A 186 16.09 9.60 -0.88
N ALA A 187 15.30 10.56 -0.40
CA ALA A 187 15.67 11.97 -0.40
C ALA A 187 16.98 12.19 0.33
N ARG A 188 17.80 13.08 -0.20
CA ARG A 188 19.12 13.41 0.36
C ARG A 188 19.54 14.81 -0.05
N ILE A 189 20.09 15.58 0.90
CA ILE A 189 20.79 16.83 0.62
C ILE A 189 22.30 16.56 0.71
N LYS A 190 23.03 16.96 -0.33
CA LYS A 190 24.50 16.87 -0.38
C LYS A 190 25.06 18.19 -0.90
N ASP A 191 25.98 18.79 -0.15
CA ASP A 191 26.60 20.07 -0.49
C ASP A 191 25.55 21.18 -0.81
N GLY A 192 24.43 21.20 -0.06
CA GLY A 192 23.32 22.14 -0.23
C GLY A 192 22.42 21.86 -1.42
N GLN A 193 22.65 20.80 -2.17
CA GLN A 193 21.83 20.40 -3.31
C GLN A 193 20.85 19.27 -2.93
N ARG A 194 19.58 19.39 -3.35
CA ARG A 194 18.59 18.32 -3.27
C ARG A 194 18.87 17.24 -4.30
N GLY A 195 18.66 16.01 -3.90
CA GLY A 195 18.84 14.84 -4.75
C GLY A 195 18.32 13.58 -4.09
N PHE A 196 18.69 12.44 -4.64
CA PHE A 196 18.22 11.13 -4.17
C PHE A 196 19.34 10.11 -4.20
N ARG A 197 19.37 9.25 -3.17
CA ARG A 197 19.98 7.93 -3.31
C ARG A 197 19.03 7.06 -4.12
N VAL A 198 19.55 6.32 -5.11
CA VAL A 198 18.72 5.57 -6.06
C VAL A 198 19.01 4.09 -5.99
N LEU A 199 17.97 3.31 -5.73
CA LEU A 199 17.94 1.85 -5.74
C LEU A 199 17.06 1.36 -6.89
N ILE A 200 17.45 0.30 -7.58
CA ILE A 200 16.65 -0.27 -8.67
C ILE A 200 16.36 -1.76 -8.47
N ALA A 201 15.25 -2.22 -9.06
CA ALA A 201 14.84 -3.63 -9.15
C ALA A 201 14.49 -4.33 -7.83
N GLY A 202 14.21 -3.60 -6.73
CA GLY A 202 13.72 -4.16 -5.47
C GLY A 202 12.36 -4.83 -5.59
N SER A 203 12.08 -5.81 -4.73
CA SER A 203 10.79 -6.52 -4.68
C SER A 203 10.65 -7.39 -3.44
N ALA A 204 9.49 -7.34 -2.80
CA ALA A 204 9.13 -8.17 -1.64
C ALA A 204 8.44 -9.50 -2.00
N ALA A 205 8.02 -9.72 -3.27
CA ALA A 205 7.35 -10.97 -3.68
C ALA A 205 8.35 -12.06 -4.05
N SER A 206 7.86 -13.26 -4.44
CA SER A 206 8.69 -14.46 -4.77
C SER A 206 10.09 -14.16 -5.32
N ASN A 207 11.13 -14.78 -4.79
CA ASN A 207 12.53 -14.42 -4.99
C ASN A 207 12.78 -12.95 -4.65
N ALA A 208 12.31 -12.52 -3.49
CA ALA A 208 12.42 -11.17 -3.00
C ALA A 208 13.88 -10.72 -2.88
N HIS A 209 14.11 -9.44 -3.12
CA HIS A 209 15.43 -8.81 -3.01
C HIS A 209 15.26 -7.32 -2.79
N THR A 210 16.07 -6.72 -1.94
CA THR A 210 16.17 -5.27 -1.83
C THR A 210 16.80 -4.67 -3.08
N GLY A 211 16.51 -3.42 -3.39
CA GLY A 211 17.02 -2.76 -4.60
C GLY A 211 18.54 -2.68 -4.62
N TRP A 212 19.13 -2.80 -5.81
CA TRP A 212 20.56 -2.55 -6.03
C TRP A 212 20.80 -1.05 -6.16
N GLU A 213 21.71 -0.51 -5.35
CA GLU A 213 22.11 0.88 -5.45
C GLU A 213 22.82 1.16 -6.78
N VAL A 214 22.42 2.24 -7.45
CA VAL A 214 23.02 2.72 -8.70
C VAL A 214 23.55 4.14 -8.59
N PHE A 215 22.99 4.97 -7.70
CA PHE A 215 23.52 6.28 -7.35
C PHE A 215 23.44 6.46 -5.82
N ASP A 216 24.57 6.78 -5.20
CA ASP A 216 24.59 7.29 -3.81
C ASP A 216 23.94 8.67 -3.72
N PHE A 217 24.16 9.50 -4.74
CA PHE A 217 23.52 10.79 -4.90
C PHE A 217 23.24 11.08 -6.39
N LEU A 218 21.98 11.31 -6.72
CA LEU A 218 21.52 11.77 -8.01
C LEU A 218 20.91 13.16 -7.83
N PRO A 219 21.42 14.24 -8.47
CA PRO A 219 20.80 15.56 -8.41
C PRO A 219 19.32 15.51 -8.83
N GLU A 220 18.45 16.28 -8.16
CA GLU A 220 17.00 16.28 -8.43
C GLU A 220 16.64 16.52 -9.90
N LYS A 221 17.40 17.38 -10.61
CA LYS A 221 17.18 17.65 -12.04
C LYS A 221 17.28 16.41 -12.92
N ASP A 222 17.96 15.36 -12.47
CA ASP A 222 18.15 14.10 -13.20
C ASP A 222 17.11 13.02 -12.83
N LEU A 223 16.17 13.33 -11.93
CA LEU A 223 15.22 12.36 -11.40
C LEU A 223 14.36 11.69 -12.49
N TYR A 224 13.76 12.49 -13.37
CA TYR A 224 12.95 11.94 -14.48
C TYR A 224 13.81 11.15 -15.46
N ARG A 225 15.04 11.60 -15.71
CA ARG A 225 16.03 10.90 -16.55
C ARG A 225 16.31 9.51 -16.00
N ALA A 226 16.54 9.38 -14.69
CA ALA A 226 16.78 8.08 -14.05
C ALA A 226 15.57 7.15 -14.16
N ALA A 227 14.36 7.66 -13.91
CA ALA A 227 13.12 6.89 -14.03
C ALA A 227 12.84 6.45 -15.48
N LYS A 228 13.07 7.33 -16.46
CA LYS A 228 12.93 7.03 -17.90
C LYS A 228 13.99 6.05 -18.38
N ALA A 229 15.24 6.21 -17.96
CA ALA A 229 16.31 5.26 -18.27
C ALA A 229 15.98 3.86 -17.76
N LEU A 230 15.47 3.74 -16.52
CA LEU A 230 15.07 2.45 -15.96
C LEU A 230 13.89 1.83 -16.72
N LYS A 231 12.93 2.65 -17.16
CA LYS A 231 11.83 2.21 -18.01
C LYS A 231 12.36 1.65 -19.34
N ASN A 232 13.23 2.40 -20.04
CA ASN A 232 13.84 1.99 -21.30
C ASN A 232 14.67 0.70 -21.15
N TRP A 233 15.51 0.65 -20.11
CA TRP A 233 16.28 -0.54 -19.76
C TRP A 233 15.38 -1.77 -19.53
N PHE A 234 14.27 -1.58 -18.80
CA PHE A 234 13.34 -2.67 -18.54
C PHE A 234 12.58 -3.11 -19.80
N HIS A 235 12.22 -2.19 -20.70
CA HIS A 235 11.66 -2.54 -22.02
C HIS A 235 12.61 -3.40 -22.85
N LYS A 236 13.91 -3.07 -22.82
CA LYS A 236 14.94 -3.71 -23.63
C LYS A 236 15.38 -5.06 -23.08
N TYR A 237 15.57 -5.17 -21.78
CA TYR A 237 16.18 -6.35 -21.14
C TYR A 237 15.18 -7.22 -20.35
N GLY A 238 13.99 -6.74 -20.08
CA GLY A 238 12.94 -7.44 -19.32
C GLY A 238 12.37 -8.64 -20.07
N ASN A 239 12.06 -9.71 -19.34
CA ASN A 239 11.51 -10.93 -19.91
C ASN A 239 10.01 -10.80 -20.18
N ARG A 240 9.59 -10.81 -21.45
CA ARG A 240 8.19 -10.77 -21.87
C ARG A 240 7.57 -12.16 -22.10
N ARG A 241 8.39 -13.21 -22.23
CA ARG A 241 7.95 -14.57 -22.57
C ARG A 241 7.51 -15.36 -21.33
N ASN A 242 8.23 -15.21 -20.21
CA ASN A 242 7.95 -15.94 -18.98
C ASN A 242 7.46 -14.99 -17.89
N ARG A 243 6.14 -15.00 -17.62
CA ARG A 243 5.49 -14.15 -16.63
C ARG A 243 6.07 -14.31 -15.22
N HIS A 244 6.51 -15.49 -14.84
CA HIS A 244 7.08 -15.78 -13.51
C HIS A 244 8.49 -15.19 -13.35
N LYS A 245 9.21 -14.95 -14.45
CA LYS A 245 10.55 -14.34 -14.51
C LYS A 245 10.54 -12.95 -15.17
N ALA A 246 9.42 -12.25 -15.14
CA ALA A 246 9.23 -10.97 -15.85
C ALA A 246 9.51 -9.72 -15.00
N ARG A 247 9.64 -9.84 -13.65
CA ARG A 247 9.93 -8.68 -12.79
C ARG A 247 11.37 -8.20 -13.01
N MET A 248 11.59 -6.92 -12.74
CA MET A 248 12.84 -6.19 -13.00
C MET A 248 14.07 -6.87 -12.41
N ARG A 249 13.99 -7.40 -11.17
CA ARG A 249 15.10 -8.15 -10.52
C ARG A 249 15.61 -9.35 -11.31
N TYR A 250 14.80 -9.96 -12.16
CA TYR A 250 15.24 -11.08 -13.01
C TYR A 250 16.21 -10.68 -14.11
N VAL A 251 16.33 -9.38 -14.42
CA VAL A 251 17.39 -8.86 -15.28
C VAL A 251 18.73 -8.99 -14.56
N PHE A 252 18.79 -8.63 -13.27
CA PHE A 252 19.97 -8.82 -12.41
C PHE A 252 20.34 -10.30 -12.28
N TYR A 253 19.36 -11.17 -12.09
CA TYR A 253 19.62 -12.63 -12.00
C TYR A 253 20.11 -13.22 -13.34
N LYS A 254 19.75 -12.62 -14.46
CA LYS A 254 20.16 -13.07 -15.80
C LYS A 254 21.57 -12.59 -16.18
N TYR A 255 21.88 -11.34 -15.92
CA TYR A 255 23.10 -10.69 -16.40
C TYR A 255 24.19 -10.55 -15.32
N GLY A 256 23.84 -10.74 -14.04
CA GLY A 256 24.69 -10.42 -12.89
C GLY A 256 24.61 -8.94 -12.53
N THR A 257 25.07 -8.61 -11.31
CA THR A 257 24.92 -7.27 -10.73
C THR A 257 25.65 -6.20 -11.54
N GLU A 258 26.92 -6.41 -11.84
CA GLU A 258 27.74 -5.39 -12.50
C GLU A 258 27.26 -5.10 -13.93
N GLU A 259 26.96 -6.15 -14.68
CA GLU A 259 26.48 -5.99 -16.06
C GLU A 259 25.09 -5.36 -16.11
N ALA A 260 24.17 -5.74 -15.22
CA ALA A 260 22.84 -5.14 -15.16
C ALA A 260 22.91 -3.65 -14.83
N LYS A 261 23.76 -3.24 -13.88
CA LYS A 261 24.02 -1.83 -13.56
C LYS A 261 24.65 -1.09 -14.75
N ARG A 262 25.67 -1.66 -15.39
CA ARG A 262 26.33 -1.07 -16.55
C ARG A 262 25.33 -0.78 -17.68
N LEU A 263 24.47 -1.74 -17.99
CA LEU A 263 23.43 -1.62 -19.01
C LEU A 263 22.39 -0.52 -18.64
N TYR A 264 22.06 -0.35 -17.36
CA TYR A 264 21.19 0.73 -16.90
C TYR A 264 21.87 2.11 -17.04
N LEU A 265 23.11 2.23 -16.62
CA LEU A 265 23.88 3.47 -16.71
C LEU A 265 24.08 3.89 -18.18
N GLU A 266 24.24 2.96 -19.10
CA GLU A 266 24.26 3.26 -20.54
C GLU A 266 22.96 3.89 -21.03
N GLU A 267 21.81 3.38 -20.61
CA GLU A 267 20.51 4.00 -20.97
C GLU A 267 20.35 5.39 -20.31
N PHE A 268 20.86 5.58 -19.09
CA PHE A 268 20.87 6.88 -18.42
C PHE A 268 21.75 7.91 -19.16
N GLU A 269 23.00 7.55 -19.53
CA GLU A 269 23.92 8.43 -20.24
C GLU A 269 23.42 8.81 -21.66
N LYS A 270 22.70 7.92 -22.35
CA LYS A 270 22.03 8.26 -23.62
C LYS A 270 21.05 9.41 -23.48
N LEU A 271 20.33 9.47 -22.36
CA LEU A 271 19.34 10.49 -22.08
C LEU A 271 19.96 11.81 -21.55
N LYS A 272 21.21 11.79 -21.09
CA LYS A 272 21.87 12.93 -20.45
C LYS A 272 22.08 14.13 -21.40
N LYS A 273 22.12 13.87 -22.69
CA LYS A 273 22.29 14.91 -23.72
C LYS A 273 21.00 15.69 -24.01
N ASP A 274 19.87 15.21 -23.53
CA ASP A 274 18.56 15.82 -23.73
C ASP A 274 18.17 16.68 -22.53
N GLY A 275 18.46 17.98 -22.60
CA GLY A 275 18.09 18.94 -21.54
C GLY A 275 16.57 19.16 -21.40
N SER A 276 15.76 18.77 -22.42
CA SER A 276 14.30 18.90 -22.36
C SER A 276 13.64 17.99 -21.31
N ILE A 277 14.37 16.97 -20.82
CA ILE A 277 13.92 16.04 -19.79
C ILE A 277 14.43 16.39 -18.39
N ASP A 278 15.08 17.52 -18.20
CA ASP A 278 15.47 17.97 -16.86
C ASP A 278 14.23 18.08 -15.96
N PHE A 279 14.40 17.67 -14.73
CA PHE A 279 13.29 17.60 -13.77
C PHE A 279 13.28 18.83 -12.87
N GLU A 280 12.09 19.36 -12.67
CA GLU A 280 11.81 20.39 -11.68
C GLU A 280 10.54 19.98 -10.92
N ALA A 281 10.57 20.02 -9.59
CA ALA A 281 9.42 19.75 -8.75
C ALA A 281 8.60 21.04 -8.60
N PRO A 282 7.35 21.11 -9.12
CA PRO A 282 6.53 22.32 -9.02
C PRO A 282 5.99 22.49 -7.61
N ALA A 283 5.73 23.71 -7.20
CA ALA A 283 4.90 23.95 -6.01
C ALA A 283 3.50 23.36 -6.24
N LEU A 284 2.98 22.66 -5.24
CA LEU A 284 1.63 22.12 -5.30
C LEU A 284 0.61 23.20 -4.90
N PRO A 285 -0.55 23.31 -5.56
CA PRO A 285 -1.60 24.25 -5.22
C PRO A 285 -2.41 23.73 -4.02
N LEU A 286 -1.72 23.50 -2.90
CA LEU A 286 -2.28 22.96 -1.67
C LEU A 286 -2.24 24.02 -0.58
N GLU A 287 -3.36 24.15 0.14
CA GLU A 287 -3.54 25.12 1.20
C GLU A 287 -4.32 24.54 2.37
N HIS A 288 -4.10 25.10 3.55
CA HIS A 288 -4.86 24.80 4.75
C HIS A 288 -5.22 26.08 5.50
N HIS A 289 -6.30 26.04 6.27
CA HIS A 289 -6.77 27.17 7.07
C HIS A 289 -7.55 26.68 8.29
N LYS A 290 -7.83 27.60 9.20
CA LYS A 290 -8.72 27.32 10.35
C LYS A 290 -10.17 27.23 9.86
N PRO A 291 -10.96 26.27 10.38
CA PRO A 291 -12.37 26.16 10.05
C PRO A 291 -13.20 27.29 10.68
N ASN A 292 -14.39 27.53 10.13
CA ASN A 292 -15.34 28.55 10.58
C ASN A 292 -16.26 28.11 11.72
N PHE A 293 -15.87 27.16 12.54
CA PHE A 293 -16.62 26.71 13.73
C PHE A 293 -15.68 26.65 14.95
N PRO A 294 -16.22 26.73 16.18
CA PRO A 294 -15.37 26.76 17.37
C PRO A 294 -14.75 25.38 17.68
N PRO A 295 -13.62 25.37 18.40
CA PRO A 295 -13.09 24.14 18.98
C PRO A 295 -14.07 23.53 20.01
N LEU A 296 -14.14 22.19 20.02
CA LEU A 296 -14.93 21.45 20.99
C LEU A 296 -14.16 21.24 22.30
N LYS A 297 -14.91 21.11 23.40
CA LYS A 297 -14.33 20.69 24.68
C LYS A 297 -13.96 19.22 24.62
N ALA A 298 -12.77 18.87 25.11
CA ALA A 298 -12.27 17.50 25.13
C ALA A 298 -13.11 16.57 26.02
N PRO A 299 -13.57 15.42 25.50
CA PRO A 299 -14.15 14.36 26.32
C PRO A 299 -13.05 13.58 27.08
N THR A 300 -13.45 12.77 28.08
CA THR A 300 -12.52 12.08 28.98
C THR A 300 -11.57 11.11 28.28
N ASP A 301 -11.98 10.50 27.17
CA ASP A 301 -11.22 9.50 26.40
C ASP A 301 -10.32 10.12 25.30
N PHE A 302 -10.43 11.43 25.08
CA PHE A 302 -9.67 12.16 24.06
C PHE A 302 -8.15 12.04 24.24
N GLU A 303 -7.63 12.15 25.47
CA GLU A 303 -6.19 12.12 25.71
C GLU A 303 -5.55 10.76 25.35
N THR A 304 -6.29 9.66 25.51
CA THR A 304 -5.83 8.33 25.08
C THR A 304 -5.73 8.26 23.57
N TRP A 305 -6.73 8.75 22.84
CA TRP A 305 -6.67 8.84 21.39
C TRP A 305 -5.56 9.76 20.91
N LYS A 306 -5.44 10.95 21.49
CA LYS A 306 -4.39 11.92 21.14
C LYS A 306 -3.01 11.31 21.25
N ARG A 307 -2.73 10.61 22.35
CA ARG A 307 -1.44 9.93 22.57
C ARG A 307 -1.15 8.83 21.55
N ARG A 308 -2.19 8.08 21.14
CA ARG A 308 -2.04 6.93 20.23
C ARG A 308 -1.95 7.33 18.77
N TYR A 309 -2.68 8.35 18.34
CA TYR A 309 -2.93 8.60 16.92
C TYR A 309 -2.54 9.99 16.44
N ALA A 310 -2.39 10.97 17.32
CA ALA A 310 -2.11 12.34 16.93
C ALA A 310 -0.64 12.72 17.22
N HIS A 311 -0.03 13.41 16.26
CA HIS A 311 1.39 13.78 16.29
C HIS A 311 1.56 15.25 15.92
N LYS A 312 2.49 15.96 16.59
CA LYS A 312 2.86 17.32 16.19
C LYS A 312 3.57 17.31 14.84
N GLN A 313 3.25 18.29 14.00
CA GLN A 313 4.02 18.53 12.80
C GLN A 313 5.30 19.27 13.14
N THR A 314 6.39 18.79 12.55
CA THR A 314 7.70 19.41 12.59
C THR A 314 8.23 19.51 11.15
N ASN A 315 9.31 20.24 10.94
CA ASN A 315 10.09 20.25 9.72
C ASN A 315 11.56 20.39 10.06
N ALA A 316 12.44 20.41 9.07
CA ALA A 316 13.87 20.55 9.29
C ALA A 316 14.26 21.87 10.02
N GLU A 317 13.38 22.87 9.99
CA GLU A 317 13.54 24.17 10.65
C GLU A 317 12.91 24.21 12.06
N GLY A 318 12.15 23.17 12.46
CA GLY A 318 11.51 23.06 13.78
C GLY A 318 10.00 22.79 13.73
N LEU A 319 9.27 23.19 14.79
CA LEU A 319 7.82 22.99 14.89
C LEU A 319 7.07 23.88 13.90
N LYS A 320 6.14 23.31 13.15
CA LYS A 320 5.15 24.06 12.37
C LYS A 320 4.05 24.54 13.31
N GLU A 321 3.98 25.83 13.56
CA GLU A 321 2.99 26.64 14.30
C GLU A 321 1.76 25.89 14.86
N ASN A 322 1.94 25.00 15.86
CA ASN A 322 0.89 24.22 16.51
C ASN A 322 0.00 23.38 15.58
N LEU A 323 0.51 22.95 14.43
CA LEU A 323 -0.18 22.03 13.54
C LEU A 323 0.08 20.58 13.94
N TRP A 324 -0.93 19.74 13.70
CA TRP A 324 -0.93 18.32 14.01
C TRP A 324 -1.40 17.50 12.81
N TYR A 325 -0.98 16.24 12.80
CA TYR A 325 -1.57 15.20 11.96
C TYR A 325 -2.04 14.03 12.82
N ALA A 326 -3.01 13.28 12.33
CA ALA A 326 -3.51 12.10 13.03
C ALA A 326 -3.86 10.98 12.04
N TYR A 327 -3.74 9.74 12.51
CA TYR A 327 -4.17 8.57 11.75
C TYR A 327 -5.58 8.15 12.16
N ILE A 328 -6.41 7.92 11.16
CA ILE A 328 -7.79 7.45 11.31
C ILE A 328 -7.85 6.03 10.76
N PRO A 329 -7.98 5.02 11.63
CA PRO A 329 -8.02 3.63 11.21
C PRO A 329 -9.26 3.33 10.37
N LEU A 330 -9.08 2.49 9.34
CA LEU A 330 -10.18 1.91 8.57
C LEU A 330 -10.12 0.39 8.69
N ARG A 331 -11.28 -0.24 8.89
CA ARG A 331 -11.33 -1.70 8.95
C ARG A 331 -10.96 -2.30 7.60
N HIS A 332 -9.76 -2.89 7.48
CA HIS A 332 -9.23 -3.47 6.23
C HIS A 332 -9.23 -2.47 5.06
N GLY A 333 -9.05 -1.19 5.33
CA GLY A 333 -9.13 -0.13 4.34
C GLY A 333 -10.53 0.18 3.81
N ASN A 334 -11.58 -0.44 4.34
CA ASN A 334 -12.94 -0.33 3.82
C ASN A 334 -13.80 0.65 4.63
N ASN A 335 -14.63 1.42 3.95
CA ASN A 335 -15.79 2.08 4.56
C ASN A 335 -16.85 2.40 3.49
N SER A 336 -18.06 2.84 3.92
CA SER A 336 -19.16 3.18 3.01
C SER A 336 -18.85 4.42 2.17
N THR A 337 -19.58 4.60 1.08
CA THR A 337 -19.53 5.83 0.27
C THR A 337 -19.95 7.05 1.08
N ASP A 338 -20.95 6.92 1.93
CA ASP A 338 -21.45 8.00 2.78
C ASP A 338 -20.39 8.45 3.79
N PHE A 339 -19.67 7.50 4.41
CA PHE A 339 -18.52 7.81 5.26
C PHE A 339 -17.49 8.70 4.54
N PHE A 340 -17.08 8.32 3.33
CA PHE A 340 -16.09 9.09 2.59
C PHE A 340 -16.64 10.44 2.11
N ALA A 341 -17.94 10.54 1.83
CA ALA A 341 -18.58 11.80 1.50
C ALA A 341 -18.58 12.77 2.70
N GLU A 342 -18.97 12.29 3.89
CA GLU A 342 -18.96 13.08 5.13
C GLU A 342 -17.54 13.48 5.52
N VAL A 343 -16.55 12.58 5.37
CA VAL A 343 -15.12 12.89 5.60
C VAL A 343 -14.64 14.01 4.66
N ALA A 344 -15.00 13.95 3.39
CA ALA A 344 -14.62 14.96 2.40
C ALA A 344 -15.23 16.32 2.73
N GLU A 345 -16.52 16.37 3.02
CA GLU A 345 -17.24 17.60 3.40
C GLU A 345 -16.67 18.22 4.68
N TYR A 346 -16.49 17.42 5.72
CA TYR A 346 -15.99 17.91 6.99
C TYR A 346 -14.56 18.41 6.92
N LEU A 347 -13.64 17.62 6.32
CA LEU A 347 -12.23 17.99 6.22
C LEU A 347 -12.00 19.13 5.23
N GLY A 348 -12.88 19.37 4.27
CA GLY A 348 -12.84 20.53 3.39
C GLY A 348 -12.88 21.87 4.14
N ASN A 349 -13.41 21.90 5.37
CA ASN A 349 -13.37 23.10 6.22
C ASN A 349 -11.96 23.47 6.71
N TYR A 350 -10.96 22.60 6.54
CA TYR A 350 -9.57 22.83 6.90
C TYR A 350 -8.67 23.12 5.68
N GLY A 351 -9.25 23.17 4.48
CA GLY A 351 -8.54 23.39 3.22
C GLY A 351 -8.46 22.13 2.34
N ASN A 352 -7.53 22.14 1.36
CA ASN A 352 -7.38 21.04 0.42
C ASN A 352 -6.13 20.16 0.71
N ASP A 353 -5.21 20.60 1.59
CA ASP A 353 -4.02 19.86 2.02
C ASP A 353 -4.26 19.13 3.35
N VAL A 354 -5.28 18.30 3.43
CA VAL A 354 -5.74 17.72 4.71
C VAL A 354 -5.89 16.21 4.72
N ILE A 355 -5.81 15.54 3.55
CA ILE A 355 -6.06 14.08 3.45
C ILE A 355 -4.90 13.39 2.75
N ARG A 356 -4.43 12.28 3.33
CA ARG A 356 -3.56 11.30 2.67
C ARG A 356 -4.05 9.88 2.95
N PHE A 357 -4.00 9.02 1.94
CA PHE A 357 -4.13 7.57 2.15
C PHE A 357 -2.76 6.98 2.50
N THR A 358 -2.75 6.11 3.52
CA THR A 358 -1.51 5.54 4.03
C THR A 358 -1.26 4.12 3.48
N LYS A 359 -0.03 3.66 3.59
CA LYS A 359 0.38 2.28 3.27
C LYS A 359 -0.20 1.23 4.23
N LYS A 360 -0.78 1.69 5.35
CA LYS A 360 -1.48 0.87 6.36
C LYS A 360 -3.00 0.87 6.15
N GLU A 361 -3.47 1.27 4.94
CA GLU A 361 -4.89 1.29 4.59
C GLU A 361 -5.73 2.23 5.49
N GLN A 362 -5.14 3.35 5.95
CA GLN A 362 -5.76 4.33 6.83
C GLN A 362 -5.92 5.67 6.11
N ILE A 363 -6.68 6.57 6.71
CA ILE A 363 -6.68 8.00 6.37
C ILE A 363 -5.72 8.71 7.33
N GLN A 364 -4.77 9.49 6.81
CA GLN A 364 -4.07 10.49 7.59
C GLN A 364 -4.76 11.84 7.36
N VAL A 365 -5.16 12.49 8.43
CA VAL A 365 -5.56 13.90 8.44
C VAL A 365 -4.39 14.75 8.87
N ARG A 366 -4.14 15.88 8.20
CA ARG A 366 -2.97 16.74 8.44
C ARG A 366 -3.33 18.22 8.44
N ASN A 367 -2.37 19.04 8.87
CA ASN A 367 -2.52 20.51 8.96
C ASN A 367 -3.69 20.93 9.86
N ILE A 368 -3.91 20.18 10.94
CA ILE A 368 -4.98 20.45 11.91
C ILE A 368 -4.41 21.30 13.05
N PRO A 369 -4.94 22.52 13.31
CA PRO A 369 -4.55 23.28 14.48
C PRO A 369 -4.84 22.50 15.77
N GLU A 370 -3.96 22.59 16.78
CA GLU A 370 -4.04 21.78 18.00
C GLU A 370 -5.41 21.86 18.68
N GLU A 371 -5.97 23.06 18.75
CA GLU A 371 -7.26 23.31 19.37
C GLU A 371 -8.45 22.58 18.68
N TYR A 372 -8.27 22.13 17.42
CA TYR A 372 -9.30 21.40 16.66
C TYR A 372 -9.11 19.88 16.65
N LEU A 373 -8.10 19.34 17.32
CA LEU A 373 -7.93 17.89 17.42
C LEU A 373 -9.13 17.20 18.07
N THR A 374 -9.76 17.87 19.05
CA THR A 374 -10.98 17.38 19.68
C THR A 374 -12.14 17.28 18.69
N ASN A 375 -12.24 18.24 17.76
CA ASN A 375 -13.25 18.23 16.70
C ASN A 375 -13.02 17.05 15.75
N ILE A 376 -11.77 16.77 15.36
CA ILE A 376 -11.41 15.61 14.54
C ILE A 376 -11.80 14.31 15.23
N TYR A 377 -11.41 14.14 16.50
CA TYR A 377 -11.78 12.96 17.28
C TYR A 377 -13.29 12.76 17.38
N ALA A 378 -14.02 13.80 17.79
CA ALA A 378 -15.49 13.77 17.95
C ALA A 378 -16.20 13.45 16.62
N PHE A 379 -15.73 14.03 15.51
CA PHE A 379 -16.27 13.76 14.18
C PHE A 379 -16.13 12.28 13.80
N PHE A 380 -14.92 11.72 13.83
CA PHE A 380 -14.72 10.33 13.46
C PHE A 380 -15.36 9.33 14.42
N LYS A 381 -15.43 9.67 15.72
CA LYS A 381 -16.17 8.87 16.70
C LYS A 381 -17.67 8.84 16.39
N LYS A 382 -18.26 9.99 16.03
CA LYS A 382 -19.66 10.10 15.58
C LYS A 382 -19.93 9.29 14.32
N LEU A 383 -18.99 9.24 13.37
CA LEU A 383 -19.09 8.40 12.17
C LEU A 383 -18.99 6.90 12.45
N GLY A 384 -18.80 6.47 13.69
CA GLY A 384 -18.75 5.07 14.06
C GLY A 384 -17.44 4.38 13.65
N VAL A 385 -16.33 5.11 13.61
CA VAL A 385 -14.98 4.49 13.47
C VAL A 385 -14.69 3.72 14.75
N TYR A 386 -15.18 2.49 14.83
CA TYR A 386 -15.15 1.67 16.05
C TYR A 386 -13.73 1.34 16.53
N GLN A 387 -12.73 1.42 15.65
CA GLN A 387 -11.33 1.17 15.97
C GLN A 387 -10.59 2.41 16.47
N ILE A 388 -11.25 3.58 16.53
CA ILE A 388 -10.57 4.85 16.83
C ILE A 388 -9.94 4.90 18.23
N ASP A 389 -10.44 4.08 19.16
CA ASP A 389 -9.97 3.99 20.55
C ASP A 389 -9.08 2.76 20.80
N TYR A 390 -8.84 1.91 19.79
CA TYR A 390 -8.05 0.69 19.96
C TYR A 390 -6.54 1.00 20.08
N PRO A 391 -5.75 0.12 20.71
CA PRO A 391 -4.29 0.20 20.65
C PRO A 391 -3.77 0.21 19.20
N VAL A 392 -2.73 1.00 18.94
CA VAL A 392 -2.21 1.22 17.56
C VAL A 392 -1.80 -0.09 16.90
N VAL A 393 -1.21 -1.03 17.62
CA VAL A 393 -0.82 -2.34 17.08
C VAL A 393 -2.02 -3.09 16.49
N VAL A 394 -3.22 -2.97 17.07
CA VAL A 394 -4.44 -3.61 16.57
C VAL A 394 -4.95 -2.94 15.29
N THR A 395 -4.84 -1.63 15.19
CA THR A 395 -5.27 -0.87 14.01
C THR A 395 -4.23 -0.90 12.88
N ASN A 396 -2.99 -1.26 13.19
CA ASN A 396 -1.91 -1.46 12.23
C ASN A 396 -1.86 -2.89 11.65
N LEU A 397 -2.78 -3.79 12.05
CA LEU A 397 -2.93 -5.11 11.44
C LEU A 397 -3.35 -4.94 9.97
N THR A 398 -2.41 -5.11 9.04
CA THR A 398 -2.61 -4.83 7.62
C THR A 398 -2.75 -6.11 6.81
N CYS A 399 -3.74 -6.20 5.93
CA CYS A 399 -3.91 -7.35 5.06
C CYS A 399 -4.32 -7.00 3.63
N CYS A 400 -4.09 -7.90 2.70
CA CYS A 400 -4.68 -7.76 1.38
C CYS A 400 -6.12 -8.30 1.35
N THR A 401 -6.86 -7.98 0.29
CA THR A 401 -8.24 -8.44 0.11
C THR A 401 -8.40 -9.97 0.08
N GLY A 402 -7.32 -10.73 -0.22
CA GLY A 402 -7.35 -12.19 -0.23
C GLY A 402 -8.39 -12.81 -1.19
N ALA A 403 -8.83 -14.03 -0.88
CA ALA A 403 -9.80 -14.78 -1.67
C ALA A 403 -11.22 -14.19 -1.61
N ASP A 404 -11.47 -13.21 -0.78
CA ASP A 404 -12.75 -12.49 -0.71
C ASP A 404 -13.13 -11.90 -2.09
N THR A 405 -12.24 -11.12 -2.70
CA THR A 405 -12.47 -10.50 -4.01
C THR A 405 -11.40 -10.78 -5.06
N CYS A 406 -10.20 -11.21 -4.64
CA CYS A 406 -9.08 -11.44 -5.56
C CYS A 406 -9.12 -12.84 -6.16
N ARG A 407 -9.15 -12.95 -7.50
CA ARG A 407 -9.10 -14.24 -8.24
C ARG A 407 -7.83 -15.07 -7.99
N LEU A 408 -6.77 -14.47 -7.44
CA LEU A 408 -5.50 -15.13 -7.14
C LEU A 408 -5.34 -15.44 -5.65
N GLY A 409 -6.30 -15.06 -4.81
CA GLY A 409 -6.29 -15.33 -3.38
C GLY A 409 -6.44 -16.83 -3.10
N ILE A 410 -5.74 -17.32 -2.07
CA ILE A 410 -5.86 -18.69 -1.55
C ILE A 410 -6.68 -18.66 -0.27
N CYS A 411 -6.32 -17.79 0.68
CA CYS A 411 -6.94 -17.66 2.00
C CYS A 411 -7.67 -16.33 2.17
N LEU A 412 -8.46 -16.21 3.26
CA LEU A 412 -9.25 -15.05 3.68
C LEU A 412 -8.55 -14.25 4.80
N PRO A 413 -7.53 -13.43 4.50
CA PRO A 413 -6.72 -12.75 5.52
C PRO A 413 -7.52 -11.73 6.35
N LYS A 414 -8.57 -11.12 5.83
CA LYS A 414 -9.43 -10.19 6.58
C LYS A 414 -10.09 -10.87 7.79
N GLY A 415 -10.61 -12.08 7.59
CA GLY A 415 -11.19 -12.85 8.69
C GLY A 415 -10.14 -13.26 9.73
N ALA A 416 -8.96 -13.69 9.29
CA ALA A 416 -7.85 -14.02 10.17
C ALA A 416 -7.37 -12.80 10.99
N ILE A 417 -7.24 -11.61 10.37
CA ILE A 417 -6.93 -10.35 11.07
C ILE A 417 -7.99 -10.01 12.11
N ASN A 418 -9.28 -10.20 11.80
CA ASN A 418 -10.35 -10.02 12.81
C ASN A 418 -10.21 -10.96 13.99
N GLY A 419 -9.83 -12.22 13.74
CA GLY A 419 -9.53 -13.21 14.77
C GLY A 419 -8.36 -12.77 15.65
N ILE A 420 -7.27 -12.29 15.05
CA ILE A 420 -6.11 -11.74 15.78
C ILE A 420 -6.53 -10.52 16.62
N ALA A 421 -7.22 -9.55 16.02
CA ALA A 421 -7.66 -8.35 16.73
C ALA A 421 -8.55 -8.69 17.94
N LYS A 422 -9.50 -9.62 17.77
CA LYS A 422 -10.37 -10.11 18.86
C LYS A 422 -9.55 -10.77 19.97
N GLN A 423 -8.59 -11.60 19.61
CA GLN A 423 -7.72 -12.29 20.58
C GLN A 423 -6.91 -11.29 21.40
N LEU A 424 -6.25 -10.33 20.72
CA LEU A 424 -5.41 -9.32 21.37
C LEU A 424 -6.21 -8.38 22.26
N LEU A 425 -7.39 -7.93 21.84
CA LEU A 425 -8.25 -7.06 22.65
C LEU A 425 -8.83 -7.73 23.89
N ASN A 426 -8.93 -9.05 23.89
CA ASN A 426 -9.38 -9.84 25.04
C ASN A 426 -8.22 -10.35 25.93
N SER A 427 -6.97 -10.11 25.51
CA SER A 427 -5.79 -10.51 26.29
C SER A 427 -5.47 -9.51 27.41
N ASP A 428 -4.60 -9.91 28.31
CA ASP A 428 -4.03 -9.07 29.38
C ASP A 428 -2.77 -8.31 28.95
N LEU A 429 -2.42 -8.32 27.66
CA LEU A 429 -1.21 -7.71 27.13
C LEU A 429 -1.26 -6.18 27.16
N ASN A 430 -0.16 -5.54 27.58
CA ASN A 430 0.01 -4.10 27.42
C ASN A 430 0.38 -3.77 25.97
N LEU A 431 -0.63 -3.70 25.09
CA LEU A 431 -0.46 -3.47 23.66
C LEU A 431 0.09 -2.07 23.34
N ASP A 432 -0.02 -1.09 24.25
CA ASP A 432 0.58 0.23 24.09
C ASP A 432 2.12 0.22 24.26
N ALA A 433 2.71 -0.88 24.71
CA ALA A 433 4.16 -1.04 24.79
C ALA A 433 4.83 -1.28 23.42
N ILE A 434 4.04 -1.62 22.38
CA ILE A 434 4.52 -1.97 21.03
C ILE A 434 3.74 -1.21 19.94
N PRO A 435 3.59 0.13 20.01
CA PRO A 435 2.71 0.88 19.10
C PRO A 435 3.15 0.78 17.63
N ASP A 436 4.43 0.63 17.38
CA ASP A 436 5.00 0.61 16.03
C ASP A 436 5.06 -0.80 15.41
N PHE A 437 4.66 -1.83 16.16
CA PHE A 437 4.72 -3.21 15.68
C PHE A 437 3.80 -3.44 14.46
N GLU A 438 4.38 -3.91 13.35
CA GLU A 438 3.68 -4.11 12.09
C GLU A 438 3.45 -5.60 11.77
N LEU A 439 2.22 -6.08 11.97
CA LEU A 439 1.78 -7.37 11.48
C LEU A 439 1.15 -7.23 10.08
N ARG A 440 1.64 -8.03 9.13
CA ARG A 440 1.21 -7.98 7.73
C ARG A 440 0.77 -9.35 7.22
N MET A 441 -0.44 -9.42 6.65
CA MET A 441 -1.02 -10.68 6.21
C MET A 441 -1.44 -10.66 4.74
N ASN A 442 -1.08 -11.71 4.00
CA ASN A 442 -1.42 -11.89 2.59
C ASN A 442 -2.20 -13.17 2.37
N GLY A 443 -3.25 -13.11 1.55
CA GLY A 443 -4.03 -14.30 1.19
C GLY A 443 -3.32 -15.27 0.21
N CYS A 444 -2.12 -14.96 -0.28
CA CYS A 444 -1.32 -15.82 -1.16
C CYS A 444 0.13 -15.32 -1.27
N THR A 445 0.97 -16.05 -2.02
CA THR A 445 2.40 -15.75 -2.25
C THR A 445 2.69 -14.54 -3.14
N ASN A 446 1.69 -13.77 -3.60
CA ASN A 446 1.90 -12.52 -4.33
C ASN A 446 2.34 -11.34 -3.44
N ILE A 447 2.25 -11.49 -2.11
CA ILE A 447 2.77 -10.55 -1.10
C ILE A 447 2.30 -9.09 -1.36
N CYS A 448 0.99 -8.90 -1.59
CA CYS A 448 0.44 -7.57 -1.89
C CYS A 448 0.48 -6.62 -0.68
N ALA A 449 0.24 -7.13 0.53
CA ALA A 449 0.35 -6.40 1.80
C ALA A 449 1.75 -6.49 2.44
N LEU A 450 2.76 -6.98 1.68
CA LEU A 450 4.15 -6.97 2.07
C LEU A 450 4.48 -7.80 3.33
N ALA A 451 3.92 -9.02 3.45
CA ALA A 451 4.20 -9.93 4.58
C ALA A 451 5.68 -10.30 4.76
N THR A 452 6.54 -10.07 3.76
CA THR A 452 7.98 -10.27 3.84
C THR A 452 8.75 -8.99 4.19
N TRP A 453 8.04 -7.99 4.73
CA TRP A 453 8.57 -6.67 5.05
C TRP A 453 7.80 -6.03 6.21
N GLY A 454 7.57 -6.80 7.27
CA GLY A 454 6.91 -6.39 8.51
C GLY A 454 7.69 -6.90 9.71
N ASP A 455 7.20 -6.64 10.90
CA ASP A 455 7.79 -7.21 12.13
C ASP A 455 7.37 -8.68 12.29
N LEU A 456 6.13 -9.00 11.86
CA LEU A 456 5.63 -10.38 11.76
C LEU A 456 4.75 -10.49 10.52
N GLY A 457 5.09 -11.41 9.63
CA GLY A 457 4.39 -11.58 8.37
C GLY A 457 3.74 -12.94 8.18
N PHE A 458 2.58 -12.95 7.47
CA PHE A 458 1.86 -14.17 7.12
C PHE A 458 1.50 -14.19 5.63
N SER A 459 1.71 -15.31 4.95
CA SER A 459 1.27 -15.48 3.56
C SER A 459 0.51 -16.79 3.38
N GLY A 460 -0.71 -16.69 2.81
CA GLY A 460 -1.64 -17.79 2.60
C GLY A 460 -1.07 -18.89 1.73
N ARG A 461 -1.32 -20.11 2.15
CA ARG A 461 -0.97 -21.36 1.49
C ARG A 461 -2.00 -22.45 1.79
N VAL A 462 -1.88 -23.59 1.14
CA VAL A 462 -2.66 -24.78 1.42
C VAL A 462 -1.87 -25.70 2.34
N GLY A 463 -2.45 -26.11 3.47
CA GLY A 463 -2.02 -27.27 4.25
C GLY A 463 -2.83 -28.51 3.87
N ARG A 464 -2.40 -29.71 4.24
CA ARG A 464 -3.12 -30.96 3.99
C ARG A 464 -2.98 -31.94 5.16
N VAL A 465 -4.08 -32.65 5.42
CA VAL A 465 -4.10 -33.87 6.24
C VAL A 465 -4.70 -34.97 5.36
N GLY A 466 -3.86 -35.92 4.93
CA GLY A 466 -4.25 -36.84 3.86
C GLY A 466 -4.62 -36.06 2.58
N ASP A 467 -5.83 -36.32 2.08
CA ASP A 467 -6.37 -35.64 0.89
C ASP A 467 -7.13 -34.35 1.23
N ASP A 468 -7.44 -34.10 2.49
CA ASP A 468 -8.21 -32.94 2.93
C ASP A 468 -7.35 -31.67 3.00
N PRO A 469 -7.62 -30.64 2.16
CA PRO A 469 -6.93 -29.37 2.23
C PRO A 469 -7.50 -28.50 3.38
N TYR A 470 -6.63 -27.71 4.01
CA TYR A 470 -7.02 -26.68 4.97
C TYR A 470 -6.29 -25.36 4.74
N PRO A 471 -6.87 -24.20 5.13
CA PRO A 471 -6.21 -22.92 5.01
C PRO A 471 -5.07 -22.80 6.00
N ALA A 472 -3.90 -22.40 5.53
CA ALA A 472 -2.69 -22.24 6.33
C ALA A 472 -1.92 -20.98 5.93
N TYR A 473 -1.01 -20.54 6.80
CA TYR A 473 -0.16 -19.39 6.52
C TYR A 473 1.30 -19.68 6.83
N THR A 474 2.16 -19.31 5.89
CA THR A 474 3.61 -19.26 6.08
C THR A 474 3.96 -18.04 6.93
N ILE A 475 4.85 -18.22 7.90
CA ILE A 475 5.31 -17.20 8.85
C ILE A 475 6.63 -16.61 8.37
N TRP A 476 6.77 -15.28 8.43
CA TRP A 476 7.94 -14.52 8.02
C TRP A 476 8.44 -13.65 9.17
N LEU A 477 9.77 -13.58 9.37
CA LEU A 477 10.43 -12.75 10.37
C LEU A 477 11.65 -12.02 9.81
N PRO A 478 11.95 -10.79 10.28
CA PRO A 478 13.08 -9.97 9.88
C PRO A 478 14.41 -10.43 10.52
N VAL A 479 14.78 -11.69 10.32
CA VAL A 479 15.95 -12.35 10.94
C VAL A 479 17.28 -11.69 10.56
N LYS A 480 17.35 -11.09 9.36
CA LYS A 480 18.56 -10.43 8.86
C LYS A 480 18.66 -8.95 9.28
N GLY A 481 17.68 -8.46 10.03
CA GLY A 481 17.61 -7.07 10.47
C GLY A 481 16.72 -6.19 9.61
N LYS A 482 16.69 -4.91 9.95
CA LYS A 482 15.94 -3.88 9.25
C LYS A 482 16.46 -3.70 7.81
N HIS A 483 15.57 -3.47 6.87
CA HIS A 483 15.89 -3.27 5.44
C HIS A 483 16.42 -4.49 4.69
N GLU A 484 16.20 -5.68 5.25
CA GLU A 484 16.43 -6.96 4.59
C GLU A 484 15.12 -7.70 4.40
N ILE A 485 15.08 -8.63 3.43
CA ILE A 485 13.88 -9.45 3.21
C ILE A 485 13.72 -10.47 4.34
N ASP A 486 12.53 -10.52 4.91
CA ASP A 486 12.17 -11.46 5.97
C ASP A 486 12.38 -12.91 5.53
N LEU A 487 12.75 -13.75 6.49
CA LEU A 487 12.95 -15.16 6.26
C LEU A 487 11.73 -15.99 6.69
N GLN A 488 11.41 -16.98 5.86
CA GLN A 488 10.39 -17.98 6.19
C GLN A 488 10.83 -18.83 7.37
N GLN A 489 9.93 -18.98 8.38
CA GLN A 489 10.20 -19.79 9.58
C GLN A 489 9.47 -21.15 9.56
N GLY A 490 8.32 -21.23 8.91
CA GLY A 490 7.45 -22.40 8.87
C GLY A 490 6.03 -22.00 8.50
N TYR A 491 5.06 -22.85 8.85
CA TYR A 491 3.64 -22.54 8.65
C TYR A 491 2.76 -23.21 9.71
N ILE A 492 1.58 -22.67 9.92
CA ILE A 492 0.53 -23.20 10.79
C ILE A 492 -0.85 -23.03 10.12
N ALA A 493 -1.84 -23.79 10.62
CA ALA A 493 -3.23 -23.66 10.19
C ALA A 493 -3.80 -22.26 10.52
N ALA A 494 -4.69 -21.73 9.67
CA ALA A 494 -5.26 -20.40 9.82
C ALA A 494 -5.89 -20.19 11.21
N LYS A 495 -6.68 -21.13 11.70
CA LYS A 495 -7.38 -21.04 12.99
C LYS A 495 -6.45 -20.96 14.21
N LYS A 496 -5.21 -21.40 14.08
CA LYS A 496 -4.21 -21.35 15.16
C LYS A 496 -3.48 -19.99 15.26
N ILE A 497 -3.59 -19.13 14.23
CA ILE A 497 -2.83 -17.88 14.15
C ILE A 497 -3.14 -16.90 15.29
N PRO A 498 -4.40 -16.64 15.69
CA PRO A 498 -4.68 -15.70 16.77
C PRO A 498 -3.94 -16.03 18.08
N ALA A 499 -3.97 -17.28 18.50
CA ALA A 499 -3.28 -17.74 19.70
C ALA A 499 -1.74 -17.69 19.54
N PHE A 500 -1.24 -18.06 18.36
CA PHE A 500 0.18 -17.93 18.03
C PHE A 500 0.66 -16.48 18.14
N VAL A 501 -0.11 -15.52 17.62
CA VAL A 501 0.24 -14.09 17.66
C VAL A 501 0.24 -13.57 19.10
N GLU A 502 -0.77 -13.93 19.91
CA GLU A 502 -0.80 -13.54 21.32
C GLU A 502 0.43 -14.07 22.08
N ASP A 503 0.73 -15.35 21.95
CA ASP A 503 1.90 -15.96 22.62
C ASP A 503 3.21 -15.29 22.19
N TYR A 504 3.37 -15.01 20.89
CA TYR A 504 4.55 -14.33 20.38
C TYR A 504 4.66 -12.89 20.92
N LEU A 505 3.59 -12.10 20.87
CA LEU A 505 3.59 -10.72 21.38
C LEU A 505 3.77 -10.67 22.89
N ARG A 506 3.33 -11.67 23.62
CA ARG A 506 3.59 -11.81 25.07
C ARG A 506 5.09 -11.86 25.36
N ASP A 507 5.83 -12.65 24.60
CA ASP A 507 7.30 -12.72 24.73
C ASP A 507 7.97 -11.41 24.26
N VAL A 508 7.54 -10.83 23.12
CA VAL A 508 8.05 -9.56 22.63
C VAL A 508 7.88 -8.45 23.68
N ILE A 509 6.69 -8.29 24.24
CA ILE A 509 6.41 -7.24 25.24
C ILE A 509 7.24 -7.44 26.52
N ALA A 510 7.41 -8.69 26.95
CA ALA A 510 8.16 -9.00 28.16
C ALA A 510 9.67 -8.80 28.00
N GLU A 511 10.23 -9.07 26.83
CA GLU A 511 11.66 -9.30 26.67
C GLU A 511 12.38 -8.30 25.76
N GLN A 512 11.68 -7.63 24.81
CA GLN A 512 12.36 -6.78 23.80
C GLN A 512 13.22 -5.65 24.41
N ALA A 513 12.85 -5.14 25.58
CA ALA A 513 13.63 -4.09 26.25
C ALA A 513 15.03 -4.55 26.69
N ASN A 514 15.30 -5.86 26.71
CA ASN A 514 16.60 -6.45 27.01
C ASN A 514 17.56 -6.46 25.80
N TYR A 515 17.11 -5.99 24.64
CA TYR A 515 17.83 -5.97 23.37
C TYR A 515 17.97 -4.55 22.82
N ALA A 516 18.89 -4.35 21.89
CA ALA A 516 19.15 -3.02 21.32
C ALA A 516 17.93 -2.46 20.57
N ASP A 517 17.21 -3.32 19.85
CA ASP A 517 15.96 -3.05 19.16
C ASP A 517 15.19 -4.36 18.89
N TYR A 518 14.05 -4.27 18.23
CA TYR A 518 13.26 -5.44 17.86
C TYR A 518 14.02 -6.41 16.93
N TYR A 519 14.88 -5.92 16.04
CA TYR A 519 15.63 -6.78 15.12
C TYR A 519 16.73 -7.57 15.85
N ASP A 520 17.37 -6.95 16.85
CA ASP A 520 18.32 -7.62 17.73
C ASP A 520 17.60 -8.69 18.59
N TYR A 521 16.39 -8.37 19.11
CA TYR A 521 15.54 -9.36 19.78
C TYR A 521 15.22 -10.54 18.85
N VAL A 522 14.77 -10.29 17.61
CA VAL A 522 14.45 -11.36 16.66
C VAL A 522 15.65 -12.25 16.40
N ALA A 523 16.82 -11.66 16.13
CA ALA A 523 18.03 -12.40 15.80
C ALA A 523 18.51 -13.31 16.95
N LYS A 524 18.45 -12.82 18.20
CA LYS A 524 18.99 -13.51 19.37
C LYS A 524 17.99 -14.43 20.09
N ARG A 525 16.67 -14.08 20.04
CA ARG A 525 15.60 -14.79 20.77
C ARG A 525 14.39 -15.13 19.91
N GLY A 526 13.81 -14.16 19.22
CA GLY A 526 12.50 -14.25 18.57
C GLY A 526 12.39 -15.41 17.58
N VAL A 527 13.47 -15.73 16.83
CA VAL A 527 13.50 -16.90 15.93
C VAL A 527 13.27 -18.22 16.69
N ASN A 528 13.84 -18.39 17.88
CA ASN A 528 13.67 -19.61 18.66
C ASN A 528 12.26 -19.68 19.24
N ILE A 529 11.74 -18.56 19.76
CA ILE A 529 10.34 -18.47 20.22
C ILE A 529 9.37 -18.86 19.10
N VAL A 530 9.56 -18.33 17.90
CA VAL A 530 8.69 -18.67 16.75
C VAL A 530 8.80 -20.15 16.38
N LYS A 531 9.99 -20.77 16.44
CA LYS A 531 10.16 -22.20 16.19
C LYS A 531 9.42 -23.05 17.23
N ASP A 532 9.51 -22.69 18.52
CA ASP A 532 8.82 -23.39 19.60
C ASP A 532 7.30 -23.24 19.47
N LEU A 533 6.81 -22.05 19.12
CA LEU A 533 5.39 -21.80 18.86
C LEU A 533 4.90 -22.56 17.62
N ILE A 534 5.69 -22.62 16.54
CA ILE A 534 5.35 -23.46 15.39
C ILE A 534 5.25 -24.92 15.83
N ALA A 535 6.18 -25.44 16.62
CA ALA A 535 6.11 -26.80 17.14
C ALA A 535 4.85 -27.03 17.98
N LYS A 536 4.43 -26.02 18.79
CA LYS A 536 3.19 -26.08 19.61
C LYS A 536 1.93 -26.12 18.74
N TYR A 537 1.88 -25.35 17.63
CA TYR A 537 0.66 -25.11 16.84
C TYR A 537 0.60 -25.84 15.48
N LYS A 538 1.63 -26.61 15.09
CA LYS A 538 1.71 -27.21 13.74
C LYS A 538 0.77 -28.40 13.51
N GLU A 539 0.46 -29.15 14.58
CA GLU A 539 -0.34 -30.36 14.45
C GLU A 539 -1.79 -30.03 14.10
N VAL A 540 -2.33 -30.72 13.12
CA VAL A 540 -3.73 -30.63 12.67
C VAL A 540 -4.29 -32.03 12.64
N ALA A 541 -5.34 -32.27 13.43
CA ALA A 541 -6.03 -33.55 13.46
C ALA A 541 -6.86 -33.77 12.16
N PRO A 542 -7.25 -35.00 11.84
CA PRO A 542 -8.16 -35.28 10.72
C PRO A 542 -9.47 -34.50 10.83
N TYR A 543 -10.13 -34.25 9.66
CA TYR A 543 -11.39 -33.52 9.60
C TYR A 543 -12.47 -34.04 10.57
N SER A 544 -12.52 -35.35 10.80
CA SER A 544 -13.46 -35.98 11.74
C SER A 544 -13.25 -35.59 13.21
N GLU A 545 -12.05 -35.15 13.58
CA GLU A 545 -11.67 -34.80 14.95
C GLU A 545 -11.61 -33.29 15.17
N GLU A 546 -11.16 -32.52 14.17
CA GLU A 546 -10.99 -31.05 14.23
C GLU A 546 -11.58 -30.35 12.98
N PRO A 547 -12.91 -30.46 12.74
CA PRO A 547 -13.52 -29.98 11.51
C PRO A 547 -13.33 -28.47 11.28
N ASP A 548 -13.35 -27.64 12.33
CA ASP A 548 -13.24 -26.18 12.23
C ASP A 548 -11.94 -25.71 11.56
N THR A 549 -10.84 -26.45 11.70
CA THR A 549 -9.56 -26.14 11.06
C THR A 549 -9.63 -26.18 9.51
N PHE A 550 -10.59 -26.90 8.95
CA PHE A 550 -10.78 -27.03 7.50
C PHE A 550 -11.69 -25.96 6.89
N PHE A 551 -12.08 -24.96 7.66
CA PHE A 551 -12.80 -23.76 7.20
C PHE A 551 -11.91 -22.54 7.35
N ASP A 552 -11.94 -21.63 6.37
CA ASP A 552 -11.23 -20.37 6.53
C ASP A 552 -12.01 -19.42 7.46
N PHE A 553 -11.40 -18.34 7.90
CA PHE A 553 -12.05 -17.34 8.73
C PHE A 553 -13.16 -16.60 7.97
N GLY A 554 -14.41 -16.72 8.45
CA GLY A 554 -15.57 -16.06 7.87
C GLY A 554 -16.08 -16.75 6.60
N ASP A 555 -15.72 -18.02 6.38
CA ASP A 555 -16.29 -18.87 5.34
C ASP A 555 -17.08 -20.03 6.00
N ASP A 556 -18.27 -20.28 5.49
CA ASP A 556 -19.14 -21.37 5.93
C ASP A 556 -18.95 -22.63 5.06
N GLU A 557 -18.14 -22.54 4.00
CA GLU A 557 -17.81 -23.68 3.14
C GLU A 557 -16.46 -24.30 3.53
N LYS A 558 -16.38 -25.65 3.47
CA LYS A 558 -15.12 -26.36 3.65
C LYS A 558 -14.10 -25.86 2.64
N PHE A 559 -12.90 -25.56 3.11
CA PHE A 559 -11.82 -25.02 2.29
C PHE A 559 -11.52 -25.92 1.08
N SER A 560 -11.54 -25.34 -0.10
CA SER A 560 -11.21 -26.01 -1.34
C SER A 560 -10.35 -25.11 -2.24
N LEU A 561 -9.57 -25.74 -3.10
CA LEU A 561 -8.88 -25.06 -4.19
C LEU A 561 -9.84 -25.01 -5.39
N ILE A 562 -10.34 -23.83 -5.71
CA ILE A 562 -11.12 -23.59 -6.93
C ILE A 562 -10.19 -23.23 -8.08
#